data_ab7a808bf82514f9c1c8f18d9db09c78
#
_entry.id   ab7a808bf82514f9c1c8f18d9db09c78
#
_cell.length_a   1.000
_cell.length_b   1.000
_cell.length_c   1.000
_cell.angle_alpha   90.00
_cell.angle_beta   90.00
_cell.angle_gamma   90.00
#
_symmetry.space_group_name_H-M   'P 1'
#
loop_
_entity.id
_entity.type
_entity.pdbx_description
1 polymer ?
#
loop_
_entity_poly.entity_id
_entity_poly.type
_entity_poly.pdbx_seq_one_letter_code
_entity_poly.pdbx_strand_id
1 'polypeptide(L)'
;MASTKMGALNETECTFEFIKVAASQTLTKGELCTVDASGNAIVCPTNYAGATQTYVIDEDITTAAGETSRVARFVKTGPCAVKIDAAVTEGATIMPSDATAGQIEVFAGTNYNLMIGYARPTEVGGTNARIEINKTR
;
A
#
# COMPACT_ATOMS: atom_id res chain seq x y z
N MET A 1 22.15 5.64 -7.53
CA MET A 1 21.40 4.44 -7.91
C MET A 1 20.08 4.43 -7.16
N ALA A 2 18.99 4.20 -7.86
CA ALA A 2 17.67 4.10 -7.21
C ALA A 2 17.62 2.85 -6.34
N SER A 3 16.99 2.95 -5.18
CA SER A 3 16.75 1.80 -4.32
C SER A 3 15.68 0.90 -4.94
N THR A 4 15.90 -0.40 -4.90
CA THR A 4 14.92 -1.40 -5.33
C THR A 4 14.13 -1.98 -4.15
N LYS A 5 14.41 -1.52 -2.93
CA LYS A 5 13.71 -1.99 -1.75
C LYS A 5 12.25 -1.55 -1.80
N MET A 6 11.35 -2.49 -1.57
CA MET A 6 9.91 -2.28 -1.53
C MET A 6 9.38 -2.59 -0.14
N GLY A 7 8.17 -2.10 0.18
CA GLY A 7 7.58 -2.30 1.48
C GLY A 7 8.19 -1.39 2.54
N ALA A 8 8.33 -1.88 3.77
CA ALA A 8 8.89 -1.09 4.88
C ALA A 8 10.33 -0.68 4.60
N LEU A 9 10.61 0.60 4.75
CA LEU A 9 11.97 1.15 4.55
C LEU A 9 12.77 1.18 5.84
N ASN A 10 12.11 1.38 6.97
CA ASN A 10 12.75 1.40 8.28
C ASN A 10 11.80 0.79 9.30
N GLU A 11 12.10 -0.45 9.70
CA GLU A 11 11.21 -1.20 10.58
C GLU A 11 11.00 -0.54 11.94
N THR A 12 11.98 0.21 12.45
CA THR A 12 11.84 0.88 13.75
C THR A 12 10.88 2.08 13.69
N GLU A 13 10.66 2.64 12.51
CA GLU A 13 9.74 3.76 12.31
C GLU A 13 8.37 3.32 11.84
N CYS A 14 8.20 2.04 11.53
CA CYS A 14 6.94 1.50 11.05
C CYS A 14 6.17 0.82 12.17
N THR A 15 4.85 0.86 12.06
CA THR A 15 3.98 -0.05 12.80
C THR A 15 3.44 -1.09 11.84
N PHE A 16 3.23 -2.28 12.36
CA PHE A 16 2.82 -3.43 11.55
C PHE A 16 1.56 -4.05 12.10
N GLU A 17 0.84 -4.75 11.23
CA GLU A 17 -0.29 -5.55 11.61
C GLU A 17 -0.22 -6.90 10.92
N PHE A 18 -0.55 -7.96 11.64
CA PHE A 18 -0.62 -9.31 11.09
C PHE A 18 -2.07 -9.60 10.72
N ILE A 19 -2.31 -9.89 9.45
CA ILE A 19 -3.67 -10.06 8.93
C ILE A 19 -3.73 -11.36 8.16
N LYS A 20 -4.82 -12.09 8.33
CA LYS A 20 -5.09 -13.29 7.55
C LYS A 20 -5.34 -12.89 6.10
N VAL A 21 -4.73 -13.58 5.15
CA VAL A 21 -4.87 -13.31 3.72
C VAL A 21 -6.06 -14.09 3.17
N ALA A 22 -6.89 -13.43 2.37
CA ALA A 22 -8.01 -14.09 1.72
C ALA A 22 -7.52 -15.17 0.74
N ALA A 23 -8.39 -16.13 0.45
CA ALA A 23 -8.08 -17.17 -0.53
C ALA A 23 -7.96 -16.57 -1.94
N SER A 24 -7.21 -17.23 -2.80
CA SER A 24 -7.05 -16.86 -4.21
C SER A 24 -6.51 -15.43 -4.43
N GLN A 25 -5.60 -14.99 -3.56
CA GLN A 25 -4.96 -13.69 -3.68
C GLN A 25 -3.51 -13.81 -4.11
N THR A 26 -3.07 -12.84 -4.89
CA THR A 26 -1.65 -12.60 -5.17
C THR A 26 -1.33 -11.21 -4.65
N LEU A 27 -0.58 -11.16 -3.54
CA LEU A 27 -0.17 -9.91 -2.91
C LEU A 27 1.32 -9.68 -3.20
N THR A 28 1.63 -8.53 -3.77
CA THR A 28 3.00 -8.18 -4.18
C THR A 28 3.56 -7.14 -3.23
N LYS A 29 4.77 -7.38 -2.73
CA LYS A 29 5.47 -6.45 -1.86
C LYS A 29 5.56 -5.07 -2.50
N GLY A 30 5.20 -4.03 -1.74
CA GLY A 30 5.17 -2.65 -2.23
C GLY A 30 3.86 -2.23 -2.87
N GLU A 31 2.87 -3.12 -2.93
CA GLU A 31 1.52 -2.73 -3.35
C GLU A 31 0.63 -2.50 -2.12
N LEU A 32 -0.51 -1.87 -2.34
CA LEU A 32 -1.48 -1.63 -1.28
C LEU A 32 -2.41 -2.82 -1.11
N CYS A 33 -2.80 -3.08 0.13
CA CYS A 33 -3.90 -3.98 0.42
C CYS A 33 -4.92 -3.31 1.34
N THR A 34 -6.08 -3.91 1.40
CA THR A 34 -7.13 -3.58 2.34
C THR A 34 -7.69 -4.87 2.90
N VAL A 35 -8.75 -4.80 3.67
CA VAL A 35 -9.42 -5.99 4.19
C VAL A 35 -10.82 -6.10 3.60
N ASP A 36 -11.25 -7.34 3.36
CA ASP A 36 -12.60 -7.62 2.90
C ASP A 36 -13.60 -7.59 4.07
N ALA A 37 -14.86 -7.92 3.81
CA ALA A 37 -15.91 -7.91 4.82
C ALA A 37 -15.65 -8.90 5.97
N SER A 38 -14.85 -9.92 5.72
CA SER A 38 -14.45 -10.90 6.74
C SER A 38 -13.18 -10.52 7.49
N GLY A 39 -12.57 -9.38 7.15
CA GLY A 39 -11.34 -8.92 7.77
C GLY A 39 -10.08 -9.55 7.19
N ASN A 40 -10.15 -10.20 6.05
CA ASN A 40 -9.01 -10.83 5.40
C ASN A 40 -8.38 -9.88 4.37
N ALA A 41 -7.05 -9.94 4.25
CA ALA A 41 -6.32 -9.06 3.35
C ALA A 41 -6.56 -9.41 1.88
N ILE A 42 -6.82 -8.38 1.08
CA ILE A 42 -6.98 -8.46 -0.38
C ILE A 42 -6.21 -7.30 -1.01
N VAL A 43 -5.89 -7.43 -2.30
CA VAL A 43 -5.31 -6.32 -3.05
C VAL A 43 -6.27 -5.13 -3.00
N CYS A 44 -5.74 -3.93 -2.77
CA CYS A 44 -6.55 -2.73 -2.71
C CYS A 44 -7.16 -2.45 -4.10
N PRO A 45 -8.49 -2.39 -4.21
CA PRO A 45 -9.14 -2.07 -5.48
C PRO A 45 -8.80 -0.67 -5.98
N THR A 46 -9.01 -0.43 -7.26
CA THR A 46 -8.84 0.90 -7.84
C THR A 46 -9.80 1.89 -7.19
N ASN A 47 -9.29 3.11 -6.98
CA ASN A 47 -10.09 4.22 -6.48
C ASN A 47 -10.89 3.86 -5.22
N TYR A 48 -10.21 3.17 -4.30
CA TYR A 48 -10.85 2.61 -3.11
C TYR A 48 -11.16 3.69 -2.09
N ALA A 49 -12.40 4.12 -2.06
CA ALA A 49 -12.92 5.09 -1.11
C ALA A 49 -13.72 4.36 -0.03
N GLY A 50 -13.55 4.74 1.21
CA GLY A 50 -14.38 4.23 2.30
C GLY A 50 -13.76 3.11 3.11
N ALA A 51 -12.57 2.69 2.80
CA ALA A 51 -11.84 1.86 3.73
C ALA A 51 -11.09 2.73 4.71
N THR A 52 -11.29 2.45 5.93
CA THR A 52 -10.52 3.07 7.01
C THR A 52 -9.17 2.38 7.17
N GLN A 53 -8.91 1.31 6.42
CA GLN A 53 -7.76 0.45 6.63
C GLN A 53 -7.09 0.10 5.31
N THR A 54 -6.03 0.84 5.02
CA THR A 54 -5.15 0.56 3.89
C THR A 54 -3.76 0.27 4.45
N TYR A 55 -3.13 -0.76 3.93
CA TYR A 55 -1.82 -1.22 4.38
C TYR A 55 -0.89 -1.36 3.18
N VAL A 56 0.42 -1.35 3.45
CA VAL A 56 1.41 -1.68 2.42
C VAL A 56 1.84 -3.13 2.62
N ILE A 57 1.80 -3.89 1.54
CA ILE A 57 2.21 -5.30 1.54
C ILE A 57 3.72 -5.35 1.72
N ASP A 58 4.17 -6.12 2.72
CA ASP A 58 5.58 -6.19 3.10
C ASP A 58 6.24 -7.52 2.72
N GLU A 59 5.50 -8.44 2.09
CA GLU A 59 6.05 -9.70 1.57
C GLU A 59 5.20 -10.22 0.41
N ASP A 60 5.83 -10.94 -0.51
CA ASP A 60 5.10 -11.57 -1.63
C ASP A 60 4.35 -12.80 -1.14
N ILE A 61 3.06 -12.86 -1.42
CA ILE A 61 2.18 -13.94 -0.97
C ILE A 61 1.24 -14.34 -2.09
N THR A 62 1.10 -15.64 -2.29
CA THR A 62 0.06 -16.21 -3.15
C THR A 62 -0.71 -17.23 -2.34
N THR A 63 -2.03 -17.06 -2.28
CA THR A 63 -2.91 -18.03 -1.63
C THR A 63 -3.68 -18.82 -2.67
N ALA A 64 -3.85 -20.11 -2.38
CA ALA A 64 -4.62 -21.01 -3.23
C ALA A 64 -6.12 -20.84 -2.97
N ALA A 65 -6.93 -21.39 -3.89
CA ALA A 65 -8.37 -21.50 -3.68
C ALA A 65 -8.64 -22.35 -2.43
N GLY A 66 -9.43 -21.82 -1.51
CA GLY A 66 -9.73 -22.51 -0.26
C GLY A 66 -8.68 -22.35 0.84
N GLU A 67 -7.57 -21.71 0.58
CA GLU A 67 -6.57 -21.44 1.61
C GLU A 67 -7.05 -20.29 2.51
N THR A 68 -7.25 -20.57 3.81
CA THR A 68 -7.86 -19.61 4.73
C THR A 68 -7.04 -19.34 5.99
N SER A 69 -5.84 -19.90 6.09
CA SER A 69 -5.04 -19.81 7.33
C SER A 69 -3.75 -19.05 7.19
N ARG A 70 -3.44 -18.53 6.00
CA ARG A 70 -2.20 -17.77 5.76
C ARG A 70 -2.27 -16.41 6.43
N VAL A 71 -1.30 -16.11 7.29
CA VAL A 71 -1.15 -14.81 7.95
C VAL A 71 0.09 -14.14 7.43
N ALA A 72 0.02 -12.83 7.19
CA ALA A 72 1.15 -12.05 6.72
C ALA A 72 1.27 -10.75 7.50
N ARG A 73 2.45 -10.15 7.40
CA ARG A 73 2.74 -8.86 8.02
C ARG A 73 2.55 -7.74 7.01
N PHE A 74 1.85 -6.70 7.42
CA PHE A 74 1.58 -5.52 6.61
C PHE A 74 2.03 -4.26 7.34
N VAL A 75 2.49 -3.26 6.59
CA VAL A 75 2.84 -1.96 7.17
C VAL A 75 1.56 -1.16 7.37
N LYS A 76 1.30 -0.78 8.61
CA LYS A 76 0.14 0.03 8.99
C LYS A 76 0.45 1.52 8.89
N THR A 77 1.58 1.94 9.44
CA THR A 77 2.05 3.33 9.36
C THR A 77 3.57 3.35 9.18
N GLY A 78 4.07 4.42 8.58
CA GLY A 78 5.50 4.66 8.51
C GLY A 78 6.05 4.75 7.09
N PRO A 79 7.39 4.85 6.98
CA PRO A 79 8.05 5.00 5.68
C PRO A 79 8.04 3.69 4.89
N CYS A 80 7.53 3.76 3.66
CA CYS A 80 7.43 2.62 2.76
C CYS A 80 7.89 3.00 1.37
N ALA A 81 8.31 2.01 0.59
CA ALA A 81 8.45 2.14 -0.86
C ALA A 81 7.31 1.37 -1.52
N VAL A 82 6.57 2.05 -2.39
CA VAL A 82 5.37 1.51 -3.03
C VAL A 82 5.40 1.74 -4.52
N LYS A 83 4.67 0.89 -5.25
CA LYS A 83 4.51 1.04 -6.69
C LYS A 83 3.59 2.21 -7.00
N ILE A 84 3.96 2.99 -8.00
CA ILE A 84 3.20 4.15 -8.45
C ILE A 84 2.62 3.91 -9.84
N ASP A 85 1.42 4.41 -10.07
CA ASP A 85 0.76 4.39 -11.37
C ASP A 85 1.20 5.57 -12.24
N ALA A 86 1.49 6.69 -11.60
CA ALA A 86 1.97 7.90 -12.25
C ALA A 86 2.96 8.60 -11.33
N ALA A 87 3.78 9.49 -11.89
CA ALA A 87 4.79 10.23 -11.13
C ALA A 87 4.17 10.97 -9.95
N VAL A 88 4.83 10.89 -8.80
CA VAL A 88 4.42 11.61 -7.59
C VAL A 88 5.49 12.63 -7.22
N THR A 89 5.04 13.79 -6.73
CA THR A 89 5.92 14.86 -6.27
C THR A 89 6.15 14.76 -4.78
N GLU A 90 7.33 15.18 -4.33
CA GLU A 90 7.66 15.24 -2.92
C GLU A 90 6.61 16.05 -2.15
N GLY A 91 6.13 15.50 -1.05
CA GLY A 91 5.18 16.13 -0.18
C GLY A 91 3.73 16.05 -0.64
N ALA A 92 3.47 15.53 -1.82
CA ALA A 92 2.10 15.40 -2.32
C ALA A 92 1.31 14.38 -1.50
N THR A 93 0.06 14.67 -1.24
CA THR A 93 -0.88 13.68 -0.70
C THR A 93 -1.16 12.63 -1.75
N ILE A 94 -1.25 11.38 -1.32
CA ILE A 94 -1.43 10.24 -2.22
C ILE A 94 -2.72 9.50 -1.95
N MET A 95 -3.18 8.78 -2.94
CA MET A 95 -4.38 7.94 -2.86
C MET A 95 -4.18 6.63 -3.63
N PRO A 96 -5.06 5.62 -3.42
CA PRO A 96 -5.05 4.45 -4.28
C PRO A 96 -5.30 4.86 -5.73
N SER A 97 -4.58 4.22 -6.67
CA SER A 97 -4.73 4.52 -8.09
C SER A 97 -6.15 4.26 -8.58
N ASP A 98 -6.62 5.09 -9.48
CA ASP A 98 -7.91 4.87 -10.15
C ASP A 98 -7.78 3.99 -11.41
N ALA A 99 -6.58 3.64 -11.81
CA ALA A 99 -6.30 2.86 -13.01
C ALA A 99 -5.73 1.47 -12.72
N THR A 100 -4.90 1.32 -11.70
CA THR A 100 -4.18 0.07 -11.42
C THR A 100 -4.33 -0.33 -9.95
N ALA A 101 -4.98 -1.46 -9.70
CA ALA A 101 -5.18 -1.97 -8.35
C ALA A 101 -3.84 -2.16 -7.62
N GLY A 102 -3.80 -1.81 -6.35
CA GLY A 102 -2.63 -1.97 -5.50
C GLY A 102 -1.57 -0.89 -5.66
N GLN A 103 -1.69 0.01 -6.61
CA GLN A 103 -0.73 1.11 -6.81
C GLN A 103 -1.27 2.43 -6.27
N ILE A 104 -0.40 3.44 -6.22
CA ILE A 104 -0.78 4.76 -5.74
C ILE A 104 -0.63 5.82 -6.82
N GLU A 105 -1.28 6.95 -6.60
CA GLU A 105 -1.12 8.17 -7.40
C GLU A 105 -1.29 9.40 -6.52
N VAL A 106 -0.96 10.57 -7.06
CA VAL A 106 -1.17 11.84 -6.35
C VAL A 106 -2.67 12.06 -6.18
N PHE A 107 -3.07 12.45 -4.97
CA PHE A 107 -4.46 12.80 -4.69
C PHE A 107 -4.88 13.98 -5.56
N ALA A 108 -5.91 13.79 -6.34
CA ALA A 108 -6.48 14.81 -7.21
C ALA A 108 -7.99 14.71 -7.14
N GLY A 109 -8.63 15.53 -6.33
CA GLY A 109 -10.07 15.49 -6.19
C GLY A 109 -10.53 16.05 -4.87
N THR A 110 -11.79 15.78 -4.55
CA THR A 110 -12.44 16.33 -3.36
C THR A 110 -12.84 15.25 -2.34
N ASN A 111 -12.67 13.97 -2.69
CA ASN A 111 -13.03 12.88 -1.77
C ASN A 111 -11.87 12.58 -0.84
N TYR A 112 -11.84 13.21 0.31
CA TYR A 112 -10.77 13.08 1.30
C TYR A 112 -10.66 11.67 1.90
N ASN A 113 -11.67 10.83 1.74
CA ASN A 113 -11.61 9.44 2.18
C ASN A 113 -10.62 8.60 1.35
N LEU A 114 -10.20 9.12 0.19
CA LEU A 114 -9.17 8.49 -0.63
C LEU A 114 -7.74 8.74 -0.13
N MET A 115 -7.54 9.72 0.73
CA MET A 115 -6.20 10.10 1.19
C MET A 115 -5.62 9.02 2.10
N ILE A 116 -4.44 8.50 1.76
CA ILE A 116 -3.80 7.42 2.52
C ILE A 116 -2.40 7.75 3.02
N GLY A 117 -1.90 8.94 2.75
CA GLY A 117 -0.57 9.33 3.20
C GLY A 117 0.00 10.43 2.33
N TYR A 118 1.33 10.58 2.37
CA TYR A 118 2.02 11.58 1.57
C TYR A 118 3.34 11.06 1.04
N ALA A 119 3.78 11.63 -0.09
CA ALA A 119 5.05 11.27 -0.72
C ALA A 119 6.22 11.94 0.01
N ARG A 120 7.29 11.19 0.16
CA ARG A 120 8.57 11.69 0.70
C ARG A 120 9.53 11.99 -0.46
N PRO A 121 10.68 12.65 -0.18
CA PRO A 121 11.72 12.77 -1.18
C PRO A 121 12.06 11.40 -1.75
N THR A 122 11.92 11.25 -3.06
CA THR A 122 12.07 9.95 -3.68
C THR A 122 13.48 9.78 -4.25
N GLU A 123 14.15 8.74 -3.82
CA GLU A 123 15.36 8.24 -4.45
C GLU A 123 15.06 7.04 -5.35
N VAL A 124 13.81 6.62 -5.34
CA VAL A 124 13.35 5.45 -6.06
C VAL A 124 12.76 5.94 -7.36
N GLY A 125 13.50 5.80 -8.45
CA GLY A 125 13.06 6.27 -9.75
C GLY A 125 12.05 5.34 -10.41
N GLY A 126 11.38 5.87 -11.42
CA GLY A 126 10.58 5.08 -12.34
C GLY A 126 9.23 4.69 -11.79
N THR A 127 9.09 3.46 -11.34
CA THR A 127 7.81 2.85 -10.99
C THR A 127 7.52 2.82 -9.49
N ASN A 128 8.43 3.36 -8.67
CA ASN A 128 8.31 3.30 -7.21
C ASN A 128 8.47 4.68 -6.58
N ALA A 129 7.86 4.87 -5.43
CA ALA A 129 8.03 6.09 -4.64
C ALA A 129 8.14 5.75 -3.16
N ARG A 130 8.80 6.63 -2.41
CA ARG A 130 8.81 6.55 -0.95
C ARG A 130 7.63 7.36 -0.43
N ILE A 131 6.90 6.78 0.52
CA ILE A 131 5.73 7.42 1.12
C ILE A 131 5.72 7.24 2.62
N GLU A 132 4.91 8.05 3.32
CA GLU A 132 4.46 7.80 4.68
C GLU A 132 3.02 7.34 4.62
N ILE A 133 2.80 6.03 4.85
CA ILE A 133 1.45 5.47 4.82
C ILE A 133 0.68 5.82 6.08
N ASN A 134 -0.59 6.20 5.89
CA ASN A 134 -1.53 6.52 6.98
C ASN A 134 -1.05 7.61 7.94
N LYS A 135 -0.27 8.56 7.42
CA LYS A 135 0.14 9.74 8.15
C LYS A 135 -0.24 10.98 7.37
N THR A 136 -0.58 12.04 8.08
CA THR A 136 -0.77 13.36 7.49
C THR A 136 0.51 14.16 7.57
N ARG A 137 0.70 14.97 6.56
CA ARG A 137 1.83 15.87 6.52
C ARG A 137 1.59 17.10 7.39
#